data_424ee082497bb5d4c02b4b9fc9733cbb
#
_entry.id   424ee082497bb5d4c02b4b9fc9733cbb
#
_cell.length_a   1.000
_cell.length_b   1.000
_cell.length_c   1.000
_cell.angle_alpha   90.00
_cell.angle_beta   90.00
_cell.angle_gamma   90.00
#
_symmetry.space_group_name_H-M   'P 1'
#
loop_
_entity.id
_entity.type
_entity.pdbx_description
1 polymer ?
#
loop_
_entity_poly.entity_id
_entity_poly.type
_entity_poly.pdbx_seq_one_letter_code
_entity_poly.pdbx_strand_id
1 'polypeptide(L)'
;MRIGVDYYPEHWPEEVWEQDADRMQDAGVSVVRMAEFAWSRLEPEEGVYEFGWLDRAVQVFTERGMDIVLCTPTCTPPQWMFHRYPEVIQVGRDGNKIPIGVRGHRCMSNLRYRDFCDKIISRMVGRYCDNPNVIGYQIDNELEANHCRCPECVSRFRKYIQGKYHTIDAVNRAYGNAVWSGEYSCFEEIEPPTAAVLQWQNPSLTLDYNRYASESTVDYVRFQEQIIRELAPDALITTNNWLCENMPDFYDMFETLDVVSYDNYPALTLPKDRQTLYSHAFHLDLMRGIKRQNFWIMEQLSGAMGSWMPMTPTLYPGMLEGYSLQAFAHGADTVIQFRFRTACSGAEMYWHGLLDHSNMPGRRYKEFEHLCRRAGQLEEVRESEIISSVAILYGSDQEY
;
A
#
# COMPACT_ATOMS: atom_id res chain seq x y z
N MET A 1 16.83 -13.68 -7.48
CA MET A 1 16.20 -12.36 -7.29
C MET A 1 15.07 -12.21 -8.29
N ARG A 2 13.86 -11.85 -7.85
CA ARG A 2 12.70 -11.64 -8.74
C ARG A 2 12.62 -10.18 -9.19
N ILE A 3 12.35 -9.95 -10.46
CA ILE A 3 12.03 -8.63 -11.00
C ILE A 3 10.62 -8.69 -11.58
N GLY A 4 9.80 -7.73 -11.20
CA GLY A 4 8.42 -7.61 -11.63
C GLY A 4 8.04 -6.21 -12.10
N VAL A 5 6.78 -6.11 -12.48
CA VAL A 5 6.15 -4.86 -12.87
C VAL A 5 4.71 -4.77 -12.37
N ASP A 6 4.28 -3.57 -12.04
CA ASP A 6 2.87 -3.25 -11.91
C ASP A 6 2.27 -3.11 -13.29
N TYR A 7 1.20 -3.83 -13.54
CA TYR A 7 0.48 -3.77 -14.81
C TYR A 7 -1.03 -3.69 -14.58
N TYR A 8 -1.68 -2.81 -15.30
CA TYR A 8 -3.10 -2.49 -15.18
C TYR A 8 -3.81 -2.88 -16.48
N PRO A 9 -4.20 -4.16 -16.66
CA PRO A 9 -4.86 -4.62 -17.89
C PRO A 9 -6.10 -3.79 -18.21
N GLU A 10 -6.85 -3.37 -17.18
CA GLU A 10 -8.06 -2.56 -17.31
C GLU A 10 -7.85 -1.16 -17.91
N HIS A 11 -6.59 -0.70 -18.01
CA HIS A 11 -6.26 0.57 -18.66
C HIS A 11 -6.06 0.45 -20.17
N TRP A 12 -5.95 -0.76 -20.70
CA TRP A 12 -5.54 -1.02 -22.08
C TRP A 12 -6.55 -1.92 -22.80
N PRO A 13 -6.70 -1.75 -24.16
CA PRO A 13 -7.40 -2.73 -24.96
C PRO A 13 -6.75 -4.12 -24.87
N GLU A 14 -7.55 -5.18 -24.90
CA GLU A 14 -7.05 -6.57 -24.74
C GLU A 14 -6.02 -6.95 -25.82
N GLU A 15 -6.14 -6.38 -27.01
CA GLU A 15 -5.27 -6.66 -28.15
C GLU A 15 -3.79 -6.28 -27.93
N VAL A 16 -3.52 -5.43 -26.92
CA VAL A 16 -2.13 -5.03 -26.59
C VAL A 16 -1.51 -5.83 -25.45
N TRP A 17 -2.32 -6.60 -24.70
CA TRP A 17 -1.81 -7.34 -23.54
C TRP A 17 -0.77 -8.38 -23.92
N GLU A 18 -0.99 -9.14 -25.02
CA GLU A 18 -0.02 -10.11 -25.51
C GLU A 18 1.30 -9.46 -25.89
N GLN A 19 1.27 -8.33 -26.61
CA GLN A 19 2.48 -7.61 -26.97
C GLN A 19 3.24 -7.09 -25.76
N ASP A 20 2.52 -6.60 -24.74
CA ASP A 20 3.14 -6.13 -23.50
C ASP A 20 3.74 -7.31 -22.73
N ALA A 21 3.04 -8.45 -22.67
CA ALA A 21 3.51 -9.67 -22.02
C ALA A 21 4.73 -10.29 -22.76
N ASP A 22 4.75 -10.29 -24.09
CA ASP A 22 5.93 -10.70 -24.88
C ASP A 22 7.14 -9.83 -24.55
N ARG A 23 6.95 -8.51 -24.46
CA ARG A 23 8.03 -7.59 -24.06
C ARG A 23 8.51 -7.81 -22.63
N MET A 24 7.61 -8.14 -21.72
CA MET A 24 7.97 -8.47 -20.33
C MET A 24 8.77 -9.77 -20.28
N GLN A 25 8.34 -10.80 -21.02
CA GLN A 25 9.05 -12.08 -21.11
C GLN A 25 10.44 -11.89 -21.70
N ASP A 26 10.56 -11.16 -22.81
CA ASP A 26 11.85 -10.85 -23.46
C ASP A 26 12.80 -10.08 -22.54
N ALA A 27 12.27 -9.18 -21.71
CA ALA A 27 13.06 -8.45 -20.71
C ALA A 27 13.48 -9.34 -19.52
N GLY A 28 12.81 -10.46 -19.27
CA GLY A 28 13.07 -11.35 -18.13
C GLY A 28 12.25 -11.03 -16.88
N VAL A 29 11.07 -10.43 -17.06
CA VAL A 29 10.10 -10.24 -15.96
C VAL A 29 9.63 -11.59 -15.44
N SER A 30 9.63 -11.77 -14.13
CA SER A 30 9.22 -13.01 -13.47
C SER A 30 7.92 -12.89 -12.68
N VAL A 31 7.46 -11.67 -12.36
CA VAL A 31 6.24 -11.46 -11.59
C VAL A 31 5.48 -10.21 -12.06
N VAL A 32 4.16 -10.29 -12.09
CA VAL A 32 3.26 -9.18 -12.44
C VAL A 32 2.29 -8.95 -11.29
N ARG A 33 2.25 -7.71 -10.78
CA ARG A 33 1.28 -7.27 -9.78
C ARG A 33 0.12 -6.57 -10.49
N MET A 34 -1.14 -6.88 -10.11
CA MET A 34 -2.31 -6.30 -10.75
C MET A 34 -3.56 -6.29 -9.87
N ALA A 35 -4.54 -5.51 -10.27
CA ALA A 35 -5.94 -5.44 -9.81
C ALA A 35 -6.21 -4.58 -8.57
N GLU A 36 -5.26 -3.89 -7.95
CA GLU A 36 -5.48 -3.09 -6.72
C GLU A 36 -6.50 -1.95 -6.90
N PHE A 37 -6.74 -1.49 -8.11
CA PHE A 37 -7.68 -0.39 -8.41
C PHE A 37 -8.87 -0.83 -9.29
N ALA A 38 -9.05 -2.13 -9.47
CA ALA A 38 -9.96 -2.67 -10.50
C ALA A 38 -11.40 -2.92 -10.03
N TRP A 39 -11.81 -2.53 -8.80
CA TRP A 39 -13.12 -2.92 -8.25
C TRP A 39 -14.28 -2.56 -9.16
N SER A 40 -14.33 -1.36 -9.72
CA SER A 40 -15.43 -0.96 -10.62
C SER A 40 -15.50 -1.78 -11.93
N ARG A 41 -14.41 -2.42 -12.33
CA ARG A 41 -14.36 -3.33 -13.49
C ARG A 41 -14.72 -4.76 -13.10
N LEU A 42 -14.47 -5.14 -11.85
CA LEU A 42 -14.80 -6.45 -11.30
C LEU A 42 -16.24 -6.53 -10.81
N GLU A 43 -16.80 -5.40 -10.36
CA GLU A 43 -18.19 -5.26 -9.91
C GLU A 43 -18.79 -3.95 -10.43
N PRO A 44 -19.16 -3.88 -11.73
CA PRO A 44 -19.68 -2.66 -12.35
C PRO A 44 -21.01 -2.20 -11.77
N GLU A 45 -21.82 -3.13 -11.26
CA GLU A 45 -23.05 -2.90 -10.50
C GLU A 45 -23.05 -3.79 -9.27
N GLU A 46 -23.73 -3.34 -8.22
CA GLU A 46 -23.85 -4.10 -6.97
C GLU A 46 -24.32 -5.54 -7.19
N GLY A 47 -23.47 -6.50 -6.84
CA GLY A 47 -23.74 -7.93 -6.97
C GLY A 47 -23.55 -8.50 -8.38
N VAL A 48 -23.18 -7.69 -9.36
CA VAL A 48 -22.85 -8.13 -10.74
C VAL A 48 -21.32 -8.20 -10.86
N TYR A 49 -20.80 -9.42 -10.99
CA TYR A 49 -19.33 -9.64 -10.99
C TYR A 49 -18.83 -10.06 -12.37
N GLU A 50 -17.80 -9.36 -12.85
CA GLU A 50 -17.21 -9.56 -14.18
C GLU A 50 -15.70 -9.83 -14.08
N PHE A 51 -15.33 -11.08 -13.85
CA PHE A 51 -13.93 -11.51 -13.75
C PHE A 51 -13.32 -11.97 -15.10
N GLY A 52 -14.13 -12.15 -16.15
CA GLY A 52 -13.67 -12.74 -17.41
C GLY A 52 -12.49 -12.02 -18.07
N TRP A 53 -12.41 -10.71 -17.96
CA TRP A 53 -11.26 -9.94 -18.47
C TRP A 53 -10.00 -10.20 -17.63
N LEU A 54 -10.13 -10.31 -16.30
CA LEU A 54 -8.99 -10.59 -15.40
C LEU A 54 -8.49 -12.02 -15.61
N ASP A 55 -9.38 -13.00 -15.85
CA ASP A 55 -8.99 -14.36 -16.22
C ASP A 55 -8.09 -14.37 -17.44
N ARG A 56 -8.51 -13.65 -18.49
CA ARG A 56 -7.71 -13.56 -19.72
C ARG A 56 -6.39 -12.86 -19.49
N ALA A 57 -6.36 -11.79 -18.70
CA ALA A 57 -5.11 -11.11 -18.33
C ALA A 57 -4.17 -12.07 -17.57
N VAL A 58 -4.66 -12.73 -16.52
CA VAL A 58 -3.87 -13.73 -15.77
C VAL A 58 -3.33 -14.80 -16.72
N GLN A 59 -4.17 -15.34 -17.61
CA GLN A 59 -3.76 -16.36 -18.56
C GLN A 59 -2.63 -15.86 -19.47
N VAL A 60 -2.75 -14.66 -20.05
CA VAL A 60 -1.75 -14.08 -20.96
C VAL A 60 -0.34 -14.03 -20.32
N PHE A 61 -0.25 -13.64 -19.05
CA PHE A 61 1.03 -13.55 -18.35
C PHE A 61 1.54 -14.91 -17.88
N THR A 62 0.67 -15.77 -17.37
CA THR A 62 1.06 -17.11 -16.87
C THR A 62 1.49 -18.05 -17.99
N GLU A 63 0.90 -17.97 -19.19
CA GLU A 63 1.35 -18.70 -20.40
C GLU A 63 2.77 -18.33 -20.81
N ARG A 64 3.27 -17.17 -20.39
CA ARG A 64 4.64 -16.70 -20.62
C ARG A 64 5.58 -16.95 -19.44
N GLY A 65 5.14 -17.73 -18.45
CA GLY A 65 5.94 -18.15 -17.30
C GLY A 65 6.10 -17.08 -16.21
N MET A 66 5.23 -16.08 -16.17
CA MET A 66 5.24 -15.07 -15.13
C MET A 66 4.32 -15.47 -13.98
N ASP A 67 4.78 -15.27 -12.75
CA ASP A 67 3.99 -15.36 -11.55
C ASP A 67 3.09 -14.12 -11.39
N ILE A 68 1.99 -14.26 -10.66
CA ILE A 68 1.01 -13.19 -10.43
C ILE A 68 0.90 -12.91 -8.94
N VAL A 69 0.94 -11.63 -8.57
CA VAL A 69 0.44 -11.13 -7.28
C VAL A 69 -0.87 -10.39 -7.55
N LEU A 70 -1.97 -10.91 -6.99
CA LEU A 70 -3.27 -10.26 -7.09
C LEU A 70 -3.50 -9.35 -5.89
N CYS A 71 -4.00 -8.14 -6.14
CA CYS A 71 -4.32 -7.20 -5.08
C CYS A 71 -5.82 -7.17 -4.80
N THR A 72 -6.23 -7.13 -3.53
CA THR A 72 -7.62 -6.86 -3.20
C THR A 72 -7.95 -5.42 -3.63
N PRO A 73 -9.05 -5.18 -4.37
CA PRO A 73 -9.30 -3.89 -5.02
C PRO A 73 -9.92 -2.86 -4.06
N THR A 74 -9.74 -3.05 -2.76
CA THR A 74 -10.47 -2.35 -1.70
C THR A 74 -10.02 -0.90 -1.49
N CYS A 75 -8.90 -0.48 -2.07
CA CYS A 75 -8.46 0.91 -2.02
C CYS A 75 -9.40 1.87 -2.76
N THR A 76 -9.99 1.41 -3.86
CA THR A 76 -10.82 2.24 -4.75
C THR A 76 -12.21 1.64 -4.99
N PRO A 77 -13.11 1.73 -4.00
CA PRO A 77 -14.49 1.24 -4.17
C PRO A 77 -15.22 1.90 -5.34
N PRO A 78 -16.15 1.20 -6.01
CA PRO A 78 -16.87 1.73 -7.17
C PRO A 78 -17.81 2.88 -6.79
N GLN A 79 -18.04 3.80 -7.74
CA GLN A 79 -18.84 5.01 -7.53
C GLN A 79 -20.29 4.70 -7.12
N TRP A 80 -20.88 3.59 -7.60
CA TRP A 80 -22.23 3.18 -7.23
C TRP A 80 -22.36 2.95 -5.73
N MET A 81 -21.30 2.48 -5.05
CA MET A 81 -21.29 2.23 -3.60
C MET A 81 -21.49 3.53 -2.83
N PHE A 82 -20.76 4.58 -3.17
CA PHE A 82 -20.87 5.87 -2.48
C PHE A 82 -22.20 6.59 -2.77
N HIS A 83 -22.73 6.40 -3.96
CA HIS A 83 -24.03 6.95 -4.34
C HIS A 83 -25.18 6.29 -3.56
N ARG A 84 -25.13 4.97 -3.41
CA ARG A 84 -26.17 4.20 -2.70
C ARG A 84 -26.01 4.23 -1.18
N TYR A 85 -24.76 4.24 -0.70
CA TYR A 85 -24.37 4.08 0.70
C TYR A 85 -23.42 5.18 1.18
N PRO A 86 -23.86 6.44 1.23
CA PRO A 86 -22.98 7.58 1.55
C PRO A 86 -22.40 7.55 2.97
N GLU A 87 -22.85 6.64 3.83
CA GLU A 87 -22.30 6.38 5.15
C GLU A 87 -20.94 5.66 5.11
N VAL A 88 -20.56 5.06 3.97
CA VAL A 88 -19.25 4.42 3.83
C VAL A 88 -18.12 5.43 3.58
N ILE A 89 -18.48 6.68 3.27
CA ILE A 89 -17.50 7.74 2.98
C ILE A 89 -16.76 8.13 4.26
N GLN A 90 -15.45 8.21 4.16
CA GLN A 90 -14.60 8.69 5.25
C GLN A 90 -14.87 10.17 5.55
N VAL A 91 -14.85 10.51 6.83
CA VAL A 91 -14.84 11.90 7.31
C VAL A 91 -13.41 12.25 7.71
N GLY A 92 -12.84 13.25 7.08
CA GLY A 92 -11.47 13.69 7.31
C GLY A 92 -11.26 14.35 8.68
N ARG A 93 -10.00 14.62 9.01
CA ARG A 93 -9.62 15.32 10.27
C ARG A 93 -10.18 16.74 10.37
N ASP A 94 -10.56 17.35 9.26
CA ASP A 94 -11.24 18.66 9.19
C ASP A 94 -12.76 18.58 9.44
N GLY A 95 -13.32 17.37 9.58
CA GLY A 95 -14.73 17.10 9.77
C GLY A 95 -15.55 17.04 8.47
N ASN A 96 -14.92 17.19 7.31
CA ASN A 96 -15.57 17.10 6.01
C ASN A 96 -15.51 15.68 5.46
N LYS A 97 -16.51 15.29 4.66
CA LYS A 97 -16.45 14.05 3.90
C LYS A 97 -15.34 14.15 2.85
N ILE A 98 -14.56 13.07 2.72
CA ILE A 98 -13.54 13.00 1.67
C ILE A 98 -14.23 12.99 0.30
N PRO A 99 -13.77 13.78 -0.68
CA PRO A 99 -14.39 13.83 -2.01
C PRO A 99 -14.35 12.47 -2.69
N ILE A 100 -15.44 12.12 -3.37
CA ILE A 100 -15.50 10.91 -4.18
C ILE A 100 -14.63 11.09 -5.43
N GLY A 101 -13.94 10.02 -5.85
CA GLY A 101 -13.10 10.03 -7.05
C GLY A 101 -11.60 10.18 -6.77
N VAL A 102 -11.20 10.23 -5.49
CA VAL A 102 -9.81 10.09 -5.03
C VAL A 102 -9.61 8.71 -4.39
N ARG A 103 -8.36 8.30 -4.19
CA ARG A 103 -8.06 7.06 -3.45
C ARG A 103 -8.38 7.25 -1.95
N GLY A 104 -8.64 6.15 -1.26
CA GLY A 104 -8.74 6.15 0.19
C GLY A 104 -9.93 6.90 0.79
N HIS A 105 -11.00 7.11 0.04
CA HIS A 105 -12.16 7.89 0.49
C HIS A 105 -13.23 7.08 1.25
N ARG A 106 -12.92 5.84 1.65
CA ARG A 106 -13.80 4.92 2.40
C ARG A 106 -13.44 4.87 3.87
N CYS A 107 -14.43 4.64 4.72
CA CYS A 107 -14.22 4.38 6.14
C CYS A 107 -13.94 2.89 6.37
N MET A 108 -12.70 2.52 6.72
CA MET A 108 -12.28 1.14 6.97
C MET A 108 -12.98 0.49 8.17
N SER A 109 -13.55 1.28 9.08
CA SER A 109 -14.32 0.77 10.22
C SER A 109 -15.80 0.57 9.93
N ASN A 110 -16.31 1.03 8.77
CA ASN A 110 -17.71 0.92 8.43
C ASN A 110 -18.09 -0.53 8.13
N LEU A 111 -19.07 -1.09 8.84
CA LEU A 111 -19.45 -2.51 8.72
C LEU A 111 -20.03 -2.85 7.34
N ARG A 112 -20.80 -1.95 6.73
CA ARG A 112 -21.32 -2.16 5.37
C ARG A 112 -20.21 -2.19 4.34
N TYR A 113 -19.22 -1.31 4.49
CA TYR A 113 -18.04 -1.33 3.63
C TYR A 113 -17.28 -2.65 3.77
N ARG A 114 -17.07 -3.13 4.98
CA ARG A 114 -16.43 -4.44 5.23
C ARG A 114 -17.22 -5.60 4.64
N ASP A 115 -18.55 -5.56 4.68
CA ASP A 115 -19.40 -6.57 4.03
C ASP A 115 -19.21 -6.61 2.50
N PHE A 116 -19.02 -5.45 1.87
CA PHE A 116 -18.63 -5.37 0.45
C PHE A 116 -17.21 -5.87 0.19
N CYS A 117 -16.27 -5.53 1.07
CA CYS A 117 -14.89 -6.06 0.98
C CYS A 117 -14.88 -7.59 1.07
N ASP A 118 -15.57 -8.17 2.03
CA ASP A 118 -15.69 -9.63 2.16
C ASP A 118 -16.19 -10.28 0.87
N LYS A 119 -17.26 -9.75 0.28
CA LYS A 119 -17.83 -10.28 -0.94
C LYS A 119 -16.87 -10.26 -2.12
N ILE A 120 -16.19 -9.13 -2.37
CA ILE A 120 -15.30 -9.02 -3.53
C ILE A 120 -14.02 -9.83 -3.31
N ILE A 121 -13.45 -9.83 -2.11
CA ILE A 121 -12.26 -10.61 -1.76
C ILE A 121 -12.56 -12.09 -1.87
N SER A 122 -13.66 -12.57 -1.26
CA SER A 122 -14.05 -13.98 -1.30
C SER A 122 -14.26 -14.48 -2.74
N ARG A 123 -14.82 -13.65 -3.62
CA ARG A 123 -14.98 -14.01 -5.04
C ARG A 123 -13.65 -14.04 -5.79
N MET A 124 -12.79 -13.06 -5.56
CA MET A 124 -11.48 -13.01 -6.18
C MET A 124 -10.61 -14.19 -5.72
N VAL A 125 -10.45 -14.37 -4.42
CA VAL A 125 -9.60 -15.41 -3.86
C VAL A 125 -10.14 -16.79 -4.23
N GLY A 126 -11.45 -17.04 -4.04
CA GLY A 126 -12.07 -18.32 -4.40
C GLY A 126 -11.98 -18.66 -5.89
N ARG A 127 -11.76 -17.66 -6.76
CA ARG A 127 -11.54 -17.88 -8.19
C ARG A 127 -10.12 -18.28 -8.55
N TYR A 128 -9.13 -17.73 -7.84
CA TYR A 128 -7.71 -17.84 -8.20
C TYR A 128 -6.87 -18.67 -7.24
N CYS A 129 -7.41 -19.14 -6.10
CA CYS A 129 -6.64 -19.87 -5.08
C CYS A 129 -6.01 -21.18 -5.59
N ASP A 130 -6.62 -21.82 -6.59
CA ASP A 130 -6.11 -23.06 -7.20
C ASP A 130 -5.15 -22.81 -8.39
N ASN A 131 -4.89 -21.55 -8.75
CA ASN A 131 -3.96 -21.23 -9.82
C ASN A 131 -2.52 -21.19 -9.28
N PRO A 132 -1.63 -22.13 -9.65
CA PRO A 132 -0.29 -22.22 -9.09
C PRO A 132 0.61 -21.04 -9.45
N ASN A 133 0.25 -20.24 -10.44
CA ASN A 133 0.98 -19.03 -10.81
C ASN A 133 0.52 -17.79 -10.03
N VAL A 134 -0.60 -17.86 -9.29
CA VAL A 134 -0.96 -16.81 -8.33
C VAL A 134 -0.22 -17.09 -7.03
N ILE A 135 0.95 -16.49 -6.87
CA ILE A 135 1.87 -16.78 -5.77
C ILE A 135 1.53 -16.06 -4.47
N GLY A 136 0.64 -15.08 -4.52
CA GLY A 136 0.25 -14.35 -3.32
C GLY A 136 -0.80 -13.28 -3.58
N TYR A 137 -1.27 -12.71 -2.48
CA TYR A 137 -2.24 -11.62 -2.45
C TYR A 137 -1.68 -10.42 -1.71
N GLN A 138 -1.88 -9.23 -2.29
CA GLN A 138 -1.66 -7.97 -1.59
C GLN A 138 -3.00 -7.44 -1.10
N ILE A 139 -3.07 -7.10 0.17
CA ILE A 139 -4.22 -6.45 0.77
C ILE A 139 -4.19 -4.95 0.47
N ASP A 140 -5.28 -4.42 -0.14
CA ASP A 140 -5.51 -3.00 -0.35
C ASP A 140 -4.31 -2.29 -1.07
N ASN A 141 -4.09 -1.01 -0.83
CA ASN A 141 -2.93 -0.28 -1.32
C ASN A 141 -2.60 0.91 -0.42
N GLU A 142 -1.35 0.99 0.04
CA GLU A 142 -0.78 2.12 0.80
C GLU A 142 -1.70 2.61 1.93
N LEU A 143 -2.03 1.71 2.85
CA LEU A 143 -2.96 1.98 3.94
C LEU A 143 -2.38 2.99 4.93
N GLU A 144 -3.00 4.16 5.03
CA GLU A 144 -2.72 5.13 6.11
C GLU A 144 -3.46 4.75 7.41
N ALA A 145 -3.03 5.32 8.53
CA ALA A 145 -3.73 5.20 9.79
C ALA A 145 -5.16 5.78 9.69
N ASN A 146 -6.15 5.06 10.21
CA ASN A 146 -7.57 5.40 10.04
C ASN A 146 -8.01 6.59 10.90
N HIS A 147 -7.71 7.78 10.46
CA HIS A 147 -8.12 9.04 11.08
C HIS A 147 -9.55 9.47 10.75
N CYS A 148 -10.44 8.52 10.41
CA CYS A 148 -11.83 8.82 10.12
C CYS A 148 -12.56 9.37 11.35
N ARG A 149 -13.31 10.47 11.18
CA ARG A 149 -14.12 11.14 12.21
C ARG A 149 -15.62 10.93 12.03
N CYS A 150 -16.07 9.91 11.31
CA CYS A 150 -17.48 9.59 11.28
C CYS A 150 -18.00 9.20 12.68
N PRO A 151 -19.30 9.28 12.96
CA PRO A 151 -19.85 9.00 14.30
C PRO A 151 -19.45 7.62 14.84
N GLU A 152 -19.34 6.61 13.99
CA GLU A 152 -18.90 5.27 14.38
C GLU A 152 -17.45 5.27 14.85
N CYS A 153 -16.53 5.90 14.09
CA CYS A 153 -15.12 5.99 14.45
C CYS A 153 -14.91 6.79 15.74
N VAL A 154 -15.64 7.89 15.93
CA VAL A 154 -15.61 8.66 17.19
C VAL A 154 -16.06 7.79 18.37
N SER A 155 -17.15 7.03 18.21
CA SER A 155 -17.64 6.11 19.25
C SER A 155 -16.61 5.02 19.59
N ARG A 156 -15.95 4.45 18.57
CA ARG A 156 -14.88 3.45 18.76
C ARG A 156 -13.66 4.05 19.46
N PHE A 157 -13.26 5.26 19.11
CA PHE A 157 -12.17 5.96 19.79
C PHE A 157 -12.46 6.18 21.28
N ARG A 158 -13.68 6.63 21.62
CA ARG A 158 -14.10 6.78 23.03
C ARG A 158 -14.03 5.46 23.80
N LYS A 159 -14.44 4.36 23.18
CA LYS A 159 -14.31 3.02 23.78
C LYS A 159 -12.85 2.60 23.96
N TYR A 160 -11.97 2.93 23.01
CA TYR A 160 -10.53 2.71 23.12
C TYR A 160 -9.96 3.46 24.35
N ILE A 161 -10.28 4.75 24.50
CA ILE A 161 -9.85 5.54 25.66
C ILE A 161 -10.42 4.97 26.97
N GLN A 162 -11.70 4.57 26.98
CA GLN A 162 -12.32 3.94 28.15
C GLN A 162 -11.65 2.61 28.53
N GLY A 163 -11.31 1.79 27.53
CA GLY A 163 -10.56 0.54 27.75
C GLY A 163 -9.17 0.77 28.31
N LYS A 164 -8.49 1.82 27.86
CA LYS A 164 -7.13 2.15 28.29
C LYS A 164 -7.05 2.76 29.70
N TYR A 165 -7.94 3.69 30.02
CA TYR A 165 -7.85 4.48 31.25
C TYR A 165 -8.89 4.10 32.33
N HIS A 166 -9.93 3.38 31.98
CA HIS A 166 -11.02 2.87 32.82
C HIS A 166 -11.89 3.95 33.46
N THR A 167 -11.33 5.10 33.87
CA THR A 167 -12.08 6.20 34.51
C THR A 167 -11.76 7.53 33.89
N ILE A 168 -12.72 8.44 33.90
CA ILE A 168 -12.52 9.79 33.33
C ILE A 168 -11.48 10.60 34.12
N ASP A 169 -11.40 10.40 35.44
CA ASP A 169 -10.34 11.03 36.25
C ASP A 169 -8.94 10.56 35.88
N ALA A 170 -8.79 9.30 35.46
CA ALA A 170 -7.50 8.80 34.95
C ALA A 170 -7.12 9.45 33.61
N VAL A 171 -8.07 9.66 32.71
CA VAL A 171 -7.87 10.42 31.47
C VAL A 171 -7.43 11.85 31.78
N ASN A 172 -8.18 12.56 32.65
CA ASN A 172 -7.88 13.94 32.99
C ASN A 172 -6.47 14.10 33.60
N ARG A 173 -6.07 13.17 34.46
CA ARG A 173 -4.69 13.17 35.00
C ARG A 173 -3.63 12.88 33.96
N ALA A 174 -3.87 11.86 33.12
CA ALA A 174 -2.90 11.46 32.09
C ALA A 174 -2.69 12.53 31.01
N TYR A 175 -3.75 13.25 30.68
CA TYR A 175 -3.72 14.32 29.68
C TYR A 175 -3.35 15.69 30.25
N GLY A 176 -3.29 15.81 31.58
CA GLY A 176 -3.04 17.11 32.24
C GLY A 176 -4.15 18.13 31.95
N ASN A 177 -5.39 17.71 31.91
CA ASN A 177 -6.53 18.51 31.43
C ASN A 177 -6.92 19.67 32.35
N ALA A 178 -6.36 19.76 33.57
CA ALA A 178 -6.51 20.96 34.40
C ALA A 178 -5.98 22.24 33.72
N VAL A 179 -5.05 22.09 32.76
CA VAL A 179 -4.57 23.19 31.94
C VAL A 179 -5.69 23.66 31.01
N TRP A 180 -5.98 24.96 31.07
CA TRP A 180 -7.02 25.63 30.26
C TRP A 180 -8.44 25.09 30.43
N SER A 181 -8.76 24.52 31.63
CA SER A 181 -10.10 23.98 31.92
C SER A 181 -10.53 22.89 30.94
N GLY A 182 -9.62 22.04 30.51
CA GLY A 182 -9.88 20.97 29.55
C GLY A 182 -10.35 19.66 30.19
N GLU A 183 -10.72 19.64 31.50
CA GLU A 183 -11.17 18.43 32.18
C GLU A 183 -12.52 17.95 31.65
N TYR A 184 -12.58 16.65 31.34
CA TYR A 184 -13.82 15.97 30.96
C TYR A 184 -14.59 15.51 32.19
N SER A 185 -15.93 15.51 32.09
CA SER A 185 -16.83 14.94 33.10
C SER A 185 -17.28 13.51 32.76
N CYS A 186 -17.25 13.16 31.49
CA CYS A 186 -17.57 11.82 30.98
C CYS A 186 -16.82 11.50 29.67
N PHE A 187 -16.84 10.22 29.25
CA PHE A 187 -16.16 9.79 28.03
C PHE A 187 -16.79 10.35 26.73
N GLU A 188 -18.08 10.69 26.77
CA GLU A 188 -18.81 11.24 25.64
C GLU A 188 -18.35 12.64 25.26
N GLU A 189 -17.68 13.37 26.14
CA GLU A 189 -17.09 14.68 25.89
C GLU A 189 -15.76 14.60 25.14
N ILE A 190 -15.16 13.42 25.06
CA ILE A 190 -13.87 13.25 24.37
C ILE A 190 -14.08 13.28 22.86
N GLU A 191 -13.48 14.25 22.21
CA GLU A 191 -13.45 14.38 20.75
C GLU A 191 -12.06 14.07 20.20
N PRO A 192 -11.96 13.33 19.06
CA PRO A 192 -10.69 13.15 18.39
C PRO A 192 -10.06 14.49 18.00
N PRO A 193 -8.73 14.60 17.95
CA PRO A 193 -8.03 15.77 17.43
C PRO A 193 -8.52 16.15 16.03
N THR A 194 -8.57 17.45 15.72
CA THR A 194 -9.06 17.96 14.44
C THR A 194 -8.02 18.83 13.75
N ALA A 195 -7.98 18.78 12.42
CA ALA A 195 -7.19 19.71 11.62
C ALA A 195 -7.85 21.10 11.45
N ALA A 196 -9.10 21.27 11.90
CA ALA A 196 -9.84 22.54 11.80
C ALA A 196 -9.38 23.61 12.79
N VAL A 197 -8.60 23.23 13.82
CA VAL A 197 -8.01 24.17 14.76
C VAL A 197 -6.50 24.20 14.64
N LEU A 198 -5.94 25.39 14.79
CA LEU A 198 -4.52 25.59 14.79
C LEU A 198 -3.87 25.00 16.07
N GLN A 199 -2.73 24.46 15.96
CA GLN A 199 -1.58 24.26 16.82
C GLN A 199 -1.71 23.77 18.28
N TRP A 200 -2.77 23.96 19.01
CA TRP A 200 -2.79 23.83 20.49
C TRP A 200 -3.65 22.65 20.99
N GLN A 201 -3.53 21.52 20.30
CA GLN A 201 -4.21 20.30 20.78
C GLN A 201 -3.38 19.61 21.85
N ASN A 202 -4.07 18.90 22.74
CA ASN A 202 -3.40 18.14 23.80
C ASN A 202 -2.54 17.02 23.16
N PRO A 203 -1.21 17.01 23.37
CA PRO A 203 -0.33 16.04 22.74
C PRO A 203 -0.61 14.59 23.19
N SER A 204 -1.06 14.37 24.43
CA SER A 204 -1.42 13.03 24.91
C SER A 204 -2.66 12.51 24.21
N LEU A 205 -3.68 13.36 24.00
CA LEU A 205 -4.87 13.02 23.22
C LEU A 205 -4.49 12.71 21.76
N THR A 206 -3.59 13.51 21.17
CA THR A 206 -3.13 13.31 19.80
C THR A 206 -2.38 11.97 19.65
N LEU A 207 -1.48 11.66 20.57
CA LEU A 207 -0.76 10.39 20.58
C LEU A 207 -1.73 9.19 20.69
N ASP A 208 -2.70 9.25 21.60
CA ASP A 208 -3.68 8.19 21.76
C ASP A 208 -4.59 8.04 20.53
N TYR A 209 -4.92 9.15 19.87
CA TYR A 209 -5.70 9.08 18.63
C TYR A 209 -4.91 8.47 17.48
N ASN A 210 -3.62 8.78 17.34
CA ASN A 210 -2.76 8.19 16.34
C ASN A 210 -2.57 6.68 16.56
N ARG A 211 -2.38 6.25 17.83
CA ARG A 211 -2.33 4.83 18.19
C ARG A 211 -3.64 4.11 17.85
N TYR A 212 -4.78 4.69 18.22
CA TYR A 212 -6.10 4.16 17.86
C TYR A 212 -6.28 4.08 16.34
N ALA A 213 -5.87 5.11 15.59
CA ALA A 213 -5.97 5.14 14.16
C ALA A 213 -5.12 4.03 13.51
N SER A 214 -3.91 3.81 14.03
CA SER A 214 -3.04 2.70 13.64
C SER A 214 -3.70 1.34 13.93
N GLU A 215 -4.14 1.09 15.16
CA GLU A 215 -4.83 -0.16 15.54
C GLU A 215 -6.06 -0.43 14.68
N SER A 216 -6.82 0.62 14.33
CA SER A 216 -8.01 0.51 13.47
C SER A 216 -7.65 0.07 12.03
N THR A 217 -6.49 0.50 11.51
CA THR A 217 -5.99 0.04 10.21
C THR A 217 -5.49 -1.39 10.29
N VAL A 218 -4.75 -1.73 11.32
CA VAL A 218 -4.27 -3.11 11.56
C VAL A 218 -5.45 -4.08 11.67
N ASP A 219 -6.53 -3.71 12.38
CA ASP A 219 -7.77 -4.49 12.44
C ASP A 219 -8.41 -4.70 11.06
N TYR A 220 -8.35 -3.69 10.20
CA TYR A 220 -8.84 -3.81 8.82
C TYR A 220 -7.96 -4.71 7.95
N VAL A 221 -6.64 -4.67 8.13
CA VAL A 221 -5.71 -5.58 7.44
C VAL A 221 -5.98 -7.03 7.88
N ARG A 222 -6.06 -7.29 9.19
CA ARG A 222 -6.36 -8.63 9.74
C ARG A 222 -7.72 -9.16 9.28
N PHE A 223 -8.71 -8.29 9.16
CA PHE A 223 -10.01 -8.66 8.61
C PHE A 223 -9.89 -9.20 7.16
N GLN A 224 -9.15 -8.52 6.29
CA GLN A 224 -8.95 -8.99 4.92
C GLN A 224 -8.06 -10.24 4.85
N GLU A 225 -6.98 -10.27 5.65
CA GLU A 225 -6.11 -11.43 5.78
C GLU A 225 -6.90 -12.70 6.14
N GLN A 226 -7.79 -12.60 7.12
CA GLN A 226 -8.61 -13.73 7.56
C GLN A 226 -9.44 -14.29 6.41
N ILE A 227 -10.09 -13.46 5.61
CA ILE A 227 -10.87 -13.88 4.44
C ILE A 227 -9.98 -14.62 3.42
N ILE A 228 -8.80 -14.07 3.14
CA ILE A 228 -7.86 -14.69 2.20
C ILE A 228 -7.39 -16.04 2.75
N ARG A 229 -7.01 -16.08 4.03
CA ARG A 229 -6.45 -17.27 4.68
C ARG A 229 -7.46 -18.42 4.77
N GLU A 230 -8.76 -18.12 4.93
CA GLU A 230 -9.82 -19.13 4.92
C GLU A 230 -9.97 -19.82 3.56
N LEU A 231 -9.71 -19.12 2.45
CA LEU A 231 -9.88 -19.62 1.09
C LEU A 231 -8.57 -20.12 0.45
N ALA A 232 -7.45 -19.54 0.84
CA ALA A 232 -6.12 -19.82 0.32
C ALA A 232 -5.10 -19.88 1.48
N PRO A 233 -5.13 -20.94 2.32
CA PRO A 233 -4.35 -21.02 3.55
C PRO A 233 -2.82 -20.96 3.34
N ASP A 234 -2.34 -21.42 2.19
CA ASP A 234 -0.91 -21.51 1.87
C ASP A 234 -0.43 -20.34 0.99
N ALA A 235 -1.31 -19.41 0.61
CA ALA A 235 -0.93 -18.25 -0.20
C ALA A 235 -0.09 -17.25 0.61
N LEU A 236 0.91 -16.64 -0.02
CA LEU A 236 1.63 -15.52 0.57
C LEU A 236 0.70 -14.29 0.64
N ILE A 237 0.64 -13.67 1.80
CA ILE A 237 -0.17 -12.47 2.01
C ILE A 237 0.73 -11.31 2.44
N THR A 238 0.57 -10.18 1.79
CA THR A 238 1.27 -8.94 2.12
C THR A 238 0.33 -7.73 1.98
N THR A 239 0.82 -6.56 2.35
CA THR A 239 0.30 -5.25 1.96
C THR A 239 1.48 -4.35 1.65
N ASN A 240 1.31 -3.37 0.78
CA ASN A 240 2.36 -2.40 0.49
C ASN A 240 2.17 -1.13 1.31
N ASN A 241 3.27 -0.42 1.55
CA ASN A 241 3.23 0.92 2.14
C ASN A 241 4.57 1.64 1.96
N TRP A 242 4.57 2.94 2.23
CA TRP A 242 5.75 3.79 2.23
C TRP A 242 5.86 4.55 3.57
N LEU A 243 7.04 5.03 3.91
CA LEU A 243 7.24 5.73 5.17
C LEU A 243 6.95 7.24 5.00
N CYS A 244 5.86 7.67 5.61
CA CYS A 244 5.49 9.09 5.72
C CYS A 244 4.72 9.35 7.02
N GLU A 245 4.31 10.59 7.23
CA GLU A 245 3.41 10.95 8.33
C GLU A 245 2.08 10.21 8.22
N ASN A 246 1.46 9.88 9.36
CA ASN A 246 0.17 9.19 9.48
C ASN A 246 0.15 7.72 9.05
N MET A 247 1.28 7.05 9.01
CA MET A 247 1.31 5.60 8.77
C MET A 247 0.90 4.81 10.00
N PRO A 248 0.31 3.61 9.85
CA PRO A 248 0.12 2.68 10.95
C PRO A 248 1.46 2.16 11.46
N ASP A 249 1.47 1.59 12.66
CA ASP A 249 2.64 0.86 13.16
C ASP A 249 2.90 -0.37 12.28
N PHE A 250 4.05 -0.41 11.62
CA PHE A 250 4.39 -1.47 10.69
C PHE A 250 4.69 -2.80 11.38
N TYR A 251 5.19 -2.77 12.62
CA TYR A 251 5.37 -4.02 13.38
C TYR A 251 4.03 -4.71 13.62
N ASP A 252 3.01 -3.95 14.04
CA ASP A 252 1.67 -4.47 14.28
C ASP A 252 0.98 -4.85 12.96
N MET A 253 1.16 -4.05 11.91
CA MET A 253 0.52 -4.28 10.61
C MET A 253 1.03 -5.54 9.92
N PHE A 254 2.34 -5.80 9.98
CA PHE A 254 2.95 -6.97 9.35
C PHE A 254 3.03 -8.20 10.28
N GLU A 255 2.57 -8.12 11.54
CA GLU A 255 2.69 -9.20 12.51
C GLU A 255 2.19 -10.54 11.97
N THR A 256 1.00 -10.54 11.35
CA THR A 256 0.33 -11.76 10.85
C THR A 256 0.59 -12.03 9.37
N LEU A 257 1.01 -11.03 8.60
CA LEU A 257 1.31 -11.16 7.18
C LEU A 257 2.61 -11.95 6.94
N ASP A 258 2.71 -12.62 5.80
CA ASP A 258 3.85 -13.49 5.49
C ASP A 258 5.11 -12.70 5.08
N VAL A 259 4.93 -11.61 4.32
CA VAL A 259 6.01 -10.82 3.76
C VAL A 259 5.81 -9.34 4.10
N VAL A 260 6.90 -8.66 4.49
CA VAL A 260 6.93 -7.20 4.55
C VAL A 260 7.11 -6.66 3.14
N SER A 261 6.30 -5.69 2.76
CA SER A 261 6.42 -5.04 1.45
C SER A 261 6.49 -3.52 1.58
N TYR A 262 7.25 -2.90 0.69
CA TYR A 262 7.58 -1.48 0.74
C TYR A 262 7.50 -0.85 -0.64
N ASP A 263 7.03 0.40 -0.69
CA ASP A 263 6.98 1.22 -1.90
C ASP A 263 8.15 2.19 -1.88
N ASN A 264 9.12 1.94 -2.75
CA ASN A 264 10.42 2.58 -2.74
C ASN A 264 10.50 3.67 -3.80
N TYR A 265 10.18 4.88 -3.39
CA TYR A 265 10.30 6.09 -4.19
C TYR A 265 11.49 6.95 -3.72
N PRO A 266 12.72 6.54 -4.03
CA PRO A 266 13.91 7.23 -3.53
C PRO A 266 13.87 8.70 -3.88
N ALA A 267 14.09 9.52 -2.88
CA ALA A 267 13.94 10.96 -2.85
C ALA A 267 14.01 11.60 -4.21
N LEU A 268 12.96 11.25 -4.92
CA LEU A 268 12.51 11.99 -6.03
C LEU A 268 13.62 12.29 -7.01
N THR A 269 14.38 11.22 -7.37
CA THR A 269 15.20 11.23 -8.58
C THR A 269 16.58 11.86 -8.50
N LEU A 270 16.86 12.69 -7.54
CA LEU A 270 18.18 13.29 -7.37
C LEU A 270 18.52 13.30 -5.88
N PRO A 271 19.55 12.56 -5.45
CA PRO A 271 20.09 12.78 -4.13
C PRO A 271 20.61 14.22 -4.09
N LYS A 272 19.78 15.12 -3.57
CA LYS A 272 20.18 16.51 -3.37
C LYS A 272 21.29 16.64 -2.32
N ASP A 273 21.40 15.60 -1.48
CA ASP A 273 22.42 15.50 -0.46
C ASP A 273 22.66 14.04 -0.03
N ARG A 274 23.69 13.82 0.77
CA ARG A 274 24.01 12.48 1.31
C ARG A 274 22.97 11.98 2.32
N GLN A 275 22.28 12.88 2.99
CA GLN A 275 21.27 12.51 4.00
C GLN A 275 20.13 11.74 3.38
N THR A 276 19.69 12.12 2.21
CA THR A 276 18.65 11.41 1.44
C THR A 276 19.03 9.96 1.14
N LEU A 277 20.29 9.71 0.78
CA LEU A 277 20.78 8.34 0.53
C LEU A 277 20.76 7.49 1.81
N TYR A 278 21.12 8.06 2.96
CA TYR A 278 21.07 7.35 4.24
C TYR A 278 19.65 7.07 4.70
N SER A 279 18.70 8.00 4.48
CA SER A 279 17.29 7.79 4.78
C SER A 279 16.74 6.59 4.02
N HIS A 280 17.07 6.46 2.74
CA HIS A 280 16.67 5.30 1.94
C HIS A 280 17.23 3.98 2.48
N ALA A 281 18.52 3.94 2.75
CA ALA A 281 19.16 2.78 3.35
C ALA A 281 18.49 2.39 4.68
N PHE A 282 18.16 3.40 5.51
CA PHE A 282 17.45 3.18 6.77
C PHE A 282 16.05 2.56 6.54
N HIS A 283 15.27 3.06 5.58
CA HIS A 283 13.94 2.52 5.29
C HIS A 283 14.01 1.04 4.85
N LEU A 284 14.95 0.71 3.98
CA LEU A 284 15.14 -0.68 3.53
C LEU A 284 15.58 -1.60 4.68
N ASP A 285 16.48 -1.15 5.54
CA ASP A 285 16.89 -1.91 6.73
C ASP A 285 15.75 -2.05 7.75
N LEU A 286 14.90 -1.03 7.90
CA LEU A 286 13.70 -1.10 8.74
C LEU A 286 12.75 -2.18 8.22
N MET A 287 12.45 -2.22 6.92
CA MET A 287 11.57 -3.24 6.33
C MET A 287 12.07 -4.66 6.62
N ARG A 288 13.36 -4.90 6.42
CA ARG A 288 13.97 -6.17 6.79
C ARG A 288 13.90 -6.44 8.29
N GLY A 289 14.07 -5.40 9.11
CA GLY A 289 14.09 -5.48 10.58
C GLY A 289 12.75 -5.87 11.20
N ILE A 290 11.62 -5.51 10.58
CA ILE A 290 10.27 -5.78 11.09
C ILE A 290 10.07 -7.28 11.37
N LYS A 291 10.39 -8.16 10.42
CA LYS A 291 10.25 -9.61 10.54
C LYS A 291 11.60 -10.35 10.60
N ARG A 292 12.72 -9.65 10.47
CA ARG A 292 14.08 -10.23 10.40
C ARG A 292 14.22 -11.24 9.27
N GLN A 293 13.60 -10.96 8.14
CA GLN A 293 13.61 -11.79 6.93
C GLN A 293 13.68 -10.91 5.68
N ASN A 294 13.87 -11.53 4.52
CA ASN A 294 13.78 -10.85 3.24
C ASN A 294 12.40 -10.23 3.06
N PHE A 295 12.35 -9.14 2.30
CA PHE A 295 11.15 -8.36 2.07
C PHE A 295 10.96 -8.10 0.56
N TRP A 296 9.80 -7.57 0.18
CA TRP A 296 9.51 -7.20 -1.21
C TRP A 296 9.45 -5.69 -1.37
N ILE A 297 9.90 -5.22 -2.54
CA ILE A 297 9.53 -3.89 -3.04
C ILE A 297 8.34 -4.07 -3.97
N MET A 298 7.17 -3.59 -3.56
CA MET A 298 5.94 -3.72 -4.35
C MET A 298 5.78 -2.58 -5.35
N GLU A 299 6.41 -1.44 -5.10
CA GLU A 299 6.50 -0.33 -6.05
C GLU A 299 7.90 0.27 -6.02
N GLN A 300 8.64 0.11 -7.11
CA GLN A 300 9.94 0.74 -7.29
C GLN A 300 9.82 1.87 -8.31
N LEU A 301 10.33 3.05 -7.97
CA LEU A 301 10.36 4.21 -8.86
C LEU A 301 11.00 3.87 -10.22
N SER A 302 10.24 4.06 -11.31
CA SER A 302 10.68 3.77 -12.68
C SER A 302 10.91 5.00 -13.55
N GLY A 303 10.25 6.12 -13.27
CA GLY A 303 10.27 7.31 -14.11
C GLY A 303 10.04 8.61 -13.36
N ALA A 304 9.76 9.69 -14.10
CA ALA A 304 9.35 10.94 -13.49
C ALA A 304 7.98 10.79 -12.82
N MET A 305 7.81 11.44 -11.67
CA MET A 305 6.54 11.50 -10.95
C MET A 305 5.88 12.87 -11.14
N GLY A 306 4.57 12.87 -11.31
CA GLY A 306 3.77 14.07 -11.45
C GLY A 306 2.41 13.89 -10.77
N SER A 307 1.31 14.10 -11.48
CA SER A 307 -0.08 13.93 -11.04
C SER A 307 -0.48 14.92 -9.93
N TRP A 308 -0.40 14.56 -8.66
CA TRP A 308 -0.76 15.41 -7.52
C TRP A 308 0.41 16.22 -6.92
N MET A 309 1.54 16.22 -7.57
CA MET A 309 2.73 17.00 -7.20
C MET A 309 3.37 17.62 -8.44
N PRO A 310 4.25 18.62 -8.30
CA PRO A 310 5.04 19.13 -9.42
C PRO A 310 5.85 18.00 -10.09
N MET A 311 5.90 18.00 -11.42
CA MET A 311 6.66 17.00 -12.18
C MET A 311 8.13 16.96 -11.74
N THR A 312 8.58 15.78 -11.33
CA THR A 312 9.99 15.55 -11.00
C THR A 312 10.81 15.30 -12.27
N PRO A 313 12.13 15.50 -12.24
CA PRO A 313 13.01 15.00 -13.29
C PRO A 313 12.90 13.47 -13.42
N THR A 314 13.15 12.94 -14.60
CA THR A 314 13.30 11.49 -14.77
C THR A 314 14.61 11.00 -14.13
N LEU A 315 14.66 9.72 -13.80
CA LEU A 315 15.88 9.07 -13.28
C LEU A 315 17.09 9.29 -14.22
N TYR A 316 18.25 9.60 -13.65
CA TYR A 316 19.49 9.60 -14.40
C TYR A 316 19.84 8.19 -14.90
N PRO A 317 20.64 8.08 -15.98
CA PRO A 317 21.15 6.79 -16.43
C PRO A 317 21.86 6.02 -15.29
N GLY A 318 21.50 4.75 -15.11
CA GLY A 318 22.01 3.86 -14.07
C GLY A 318 21.28 3.93 -12.74
N MET A 319 20.39 4.91 -12.50
CA MET A 319 19.70 5.04 -11.22
C MET A 319 18.57 4.02 -11.02
N LEU A 320 17.86 3.66 -12.08
CA LEU A 320 16.81 2.62 -11.99
C LEU A 320 17.42 1.29 -11.53
N GLU A 321 18.52 0.88 -12.17
CA GLU A 321 19.27 -0.30 -11.76
C GLU A 321 19.89 -0.12 -10.37
N GLY A 322 20.51 1.04 -10.10
CA GLY A 322 21.18 1.33 -8.84
C GLY A 322 20.25 1.22 -7.62
N TYR A 323 19.05 1.77 -7.69
CA TYR A 323 18.06 1.68 -6.60
C TYR A 323 17.54 0.25 -6.39
N SER A 324 17.32 -0.48 -7.47
CA SER A 324 16.89 -1.88 -7.37
C SER A 324 18.01 -2.77 -6.79
N LEU A 325 19.25 -2.56 -7.18
CA LEU A 325 20.42 -3.26 -6.61
C LEU A 325 20.65 -2.86 -5.15
N GLN A 326 20.40 -1.60 -4.77
CA GLN A 326 20.43 -1.19 -3.37
C GLN A 326 19.37 -1.94 -2.56
N ALA A 327 18.12 -2.05 -3.04
CA ALA A 327 17.09 -2.82 -2.37
C ALA A 327 17.51 -4.28 -2.15
N PHE A 328 18.08 -4.94 -3.16
CA PHE A 328 18.61 -6.29 -3.03
C PHE A 328 19.75 -6.38 -1.99
N ALA A 329 20.66 -5.42 -2.00
CA ALA A 329 21.77 -5.38 -1.03
C ALA A 329 21.28 -5.19 0.42
N HIS A 330 20.08 -4.62 0.64
CA HIS A 330 19.44 -4.48 1.93
C HIS A 330 18.47 -5.61 2.28
N GLY A 331 18.33 -6.64 1.42
CA GLY A 331 17.56 -7.85 1.70
C GLY A 331 16.21 -7.93 1.01
N ALA A 332 15.91 -7.08 0.05
CA ALA A 332 14.80 -7.37 -0.84
C ALA A 332 15.12 -8.61 -1.70
N ASP A 333 14.16 -9.48 -1.93
CA ASP A 333 14.30 -10.61 -2.85
C ASP A 333 13.41 -10.50 -4.09
N THR A 334 12.47 -9.57 -4.05
CA THR A 334 11.54 -9.24 -5.13
C THR A 334 11.43 -7.73 -5.27
N VAL A 335 11.59 -7.21 -6.49
CA VAL A 335 11.46 -5.79 -6.82
C VAL A 335 10.50 -5.62 -7.99
N ILE A 336 9.38 -4.96 -7.76
CA ILE A 336 8.32 -4.67 -8.74
C ILE A 336 8.43 -3.21 -9.14
N GLN A 337 8.55 -2.93 -10.44
CA GLN A 337 8.70 -1.57 -10.97
C GLN A 337 7.34 -0.91 -11.17
N PHE A 338 7.13 0.23 -10.56
CA PHE A 338 5.94 1.04 -10.78
C PHE A 338 6.19 2.06 -11.88
N ARG A 339 5.66 1.88 -13.03
CA ARG A 339 4.82 0.85 -13.61
C ARG A 339 5.38 0.44 -14.99
N PHE A 340 4.86 -0.63 -15.59
CA PHE A 340 5.35 -1.04 -16.92
C PHE A 340 5.07 0.03 -17.98
N ARG A 341 3.79 0.44 -18.13
CA ARG A 341 3.39 1.49 -19.08
C ARG A 341 2.85 2.72 -18.38
N THR A 342 3.25 3.89 -18.83
CA THR A 342 2.67 5.16 -18.41
C THR A 342 1.21 5.24 -18.86
N ALA A 343 0.28 5.55 -17.94
CA ALA A 343 -1.12 5.75 -18.29
C ALA A 343 -1.30 6.92 -19.24
N CYS A 344 -2.11 6.75 -20.28
CA CYS A 344 -2.39 7.81 -21.27
C CYS A 344 -3.47 8.79 -20.81
N SER A 345 -4.17 8.50 -19.72
CA SER A 345 -5.26 9.31 -19.15
C SER A 345 -5.47 8.98 -17.68
N GLY A 346 -6.32 9.73 -17.02
CA GLY A 346 -6.67 9.53 -15.62
C GLY A 346 -5.73 10.23 -14.64
N ALA A 347 -5.94 9.98 -13.35
CA ALA A 347 -5.26 10.71 -12.28
C ALA A 347 -3.72 10.52 -12.29
N GLU A 348 -3.23 9.40 -12.81
CA GLU A 348 -1.80 9.05 -12.83
C GLU A 348 -1.15 9.19 -14.22
N MET A 349 -1.74 9.95 -15.13
CA MET A 349 -1.19 10.13 -16.47
C MET A 349 0.21 10.77 -16.51
N TYR A 350 0.62 11.42 -15.43
CA TYR A 350 1.95 12.03 -15.29
C TYR A 350 2.90 11.23 -14.39
N TRP A 351 2.52 10.02 -13.99
CA TRP A 351 3.39 9.11 -13.28
C TRP A 351 4.02 8.12 -14.26
N HIS A 352 5.28 8.38 -14.62
CA HIS A 352 5.93 7.71 -15.74
C HIS A 352 6.45 6.31 -15.34
N GLY A 353 6.07 5.31 -16.15
CA GLY A 353 6.56 3.95 -16.06
C GLY A 353 7.87 3.70 -16.84
N LEU A 354 8.18 2.43 -17.03
CA LEU A 354 9.31 1.97 -17.85
C LEU A 354 9.15 2.39 -19.31
N LEU A 355 7.94 2.22 -19.86
CA LEU A 355 7.53 2.75 -21.16
C LEU A 355 6.76 4.05 -20.92
N ASP A 356 7.11 5.09 -21.66
CA ASP A 356 6.40 6.38 -21.61
C ASP A 356 5.11 6.36 -22.47
N HIS A 357 4.45 7.52 -22.62
CA HIS A 357 3.20 7.62 -23.37
C HIS A 357 3.29 7.14 -24.81
N SER A 358 4.46 7.18 -25.43
CA SER A 358 4.67 6.70 -26.80
C SER A 358 4.68 5.17 -26.91
N ASN A 359 4.76 4.48 -25.78
CA ASN A 359 4.93 3.01 -25.69
C ASN A 359 6.17 2.48 -26.44
N MET A 360 7.18 3.32 -26.65
CA MET A 360 8.43 2.92 -27.31
C MET A 360 9.49 2.56 -26.27
N PRO A 361 10.21 1.44 -26.46
CA PRO A 361 11.33 1.05 -25.61
C PRO A 361 12.44 2.11 -25.63
N GLY A 362 12.44 2.96 -24.62
CA GLY A 362 13.43 4.02 -24.44
C GLY A 362 14.58 3.59 -23.53
N ARG A 363 15.35 4.58 -23.03
CA ARG A 363 16.50 4.36 -22.15
C ARG A 363 16.11 3.58 -20.89
N ARG A 364 15.03 3.99 -20.18
CA ARG A 364 14.58 3.34 -18.94
C ARG A 364 14.24 1.86 -19.14
N TYR A 365 13.56 1.54 -20.25
CA TYR A 365 13.24 0.16 -20.57
C TYR A 365 14.48 -0.68 -20.83
N LYS A 366 15.47 -0.15 -21.56
CA LYS A 366 16.76 -0.85 -21.81
C LYS A 366 17.57 -1.05 -20.53
N GLU A 367 17.54 -0.09 -19.63
CA GLU A 367 18.15 -0.19 -18.30
C GLU A 367 17.43 -1.26 -17.45
N PHE A 368 16.12 -1.34 -17.56
CA PHE A 368 15.32 -2.38 -16.93
C PHE A 368 15.64 -3.79 -17.48
N GLU A 369 15.75 -3.97 -18.79
CA GLU A 369 16.22 -5.24 -19.39
C GLU A 369 17.60 -5.64 -18.87
N HIS A 370 18.49 -4.68 -18.67
CA HIS A 370 19.80 -4.93 -18.09
C HIS A 370 19.69 -5.36 -16.61
N LEU A 371 18.85 -4.70 -15.84
CA LEU A 371 18.56 -5.06 -14.44
C LEU A 371 18.03 -6.49 -14.33
N CYS A 372 17.07 -6.89 -15.17
CA CYS A 372 16.52 -8.25 -15.14
C CYS A 372 17.63 -9.32 -15.38
N ARG A 373 18.51 -9.08 -16.33
CA ARG A 373 19.66 -10.00 -16.58
C ARG A 373 20.59 -10.07 -15.37
N ARG A 374 20.87 -8.94 -14.71
CA ARG A 374 21.72 -8.91 -13.50
C ARG A 374 21.06 -9.60 -12.32
N ALA A 375 19.77 -9.42 -12.14
CA ALA A 375 19.01 -10.10 -11.08
C ALA A 375 19.13 -11.64 -11.21
N GLY A 376 19.06 -12.17 -12.43
CA GLY A 376 19.32 -13.60 -12.68
C GLY A 376 20.74 -14.05 -12.28
N GLN A 377 21.75 -13.19 -12.44
CA GLN A 377 23.13 -13.50 -12.00
C GLN A 377 23.29 -13.44 -10.47
N LEU A 378 22.37 -12.80 -9.75
CA LEU A 378 22.38 -12.68 -8.30
C LEU A 378 21.52 -13.74 -7.60
N GLU A 379 20.99 -14.73 -8.33
CA GLU A 379 20.11 -15.77 -7.75
C GLU A 379 20.78 -16.55 -6.62
N GLU A 380 22.10 -16.75 -6.68
CA GLU A 380 22.87 -17.46 -5.63
C GLU A 380 22.80 -16.77 -4.26
N VAL A 381 22.57 -15.45 -4.21
CA VAL A 381 22.52 -14.69 -2.96
C VAL A 381 21.08 -14.37 -2.51
N ARG A 382 20.07 -14.83 -3.23
CA ARG A 382 18.67 -14.51 -2.95
C ARG A 382 18.21 -14.92 -1.55
N GLU A 383 18.68 -16.08 -1.08
CA GLU A 383 18.33 -16.61 0.25
C GLU A 383 19.43 -16.34 1.29
N SER A 384 20.39 -15.47 0.97
CA SER A 384 21.46 -15.13 1.88
C SER A 384 20.97 -14.27 3.05
N GLU A 385 21.49 -14.54 4.23
CA GLU A 385 21.26 -13.72 5.41
C GLU A 385 22.17 -12.48 5.41
N ILE A 386 21.60 -11.32 5.73
CA ILE A 386 22.37 -10.10 5.93
C ILE A 386 22.88 -10.04 7.37
N ILE A 387 24.21 -10.06 7.53
CA ILE A 387 24.87 -9.95 8.82
C ILE A 387 25.07 -8.46 9.17
N SER A 388 24.43 -8.01 10.24
CA SER A 388 24.58 -6.62 10.74
C SER A 388 25.26 -6.61 12.10
N SER A 389 26.25 -5.75 12.27
CA SER A 389 26.98 -5.55 13.54
C SER A 389 26.43 -4.40 14.40
N VAL A 390 25.49 -3.62 13.85
CA VAL A 390 24.86 -2.44 14.51
C VAL A 390 23.34 -2.59 14.38
N ALA A 391 22.62 -2.21 15.44
CA ALA A 391 21.15 -2.13 15.43
C ALA A 391 20.72 -0.68 15.71
N ILE A 392 19.67 -0.24 15.01
CA ILE A 392 18.99 1.03 15.25
C ILE A 392 17.64 0.70 15.90
N LEU A 393 17.37 1.36 17.04
CA LEU A 393 16.03 1.30 17.66
C LEU A 393 15.09 2.28 16.95
N TYR A 394 13.96 1.76 16.51
CA TYR A 394 12.89 2.55 15.92
C TYR A 394 11.57 2.26 16.66
N GLY A 395 10.74 3.28 16.84
CA GLY A 395 9.41 3.15 17.44
C GLY A 395 8.44 4.13 16.78
N SER A 396 7.29 3.64 16.33
CA SER A 396 6.26 4.43 15.63
C SER A 396 5.73 5.61 16.45
N ASP A 397 5.69 5.50 17.77
CA ASP A 397 5.30 6.59 18.68
C ASP A 397 6.16 7.86 18.53
N GLN A 398 7.36 7.75 18.00
CA GLN A 398 8.27 8.89 17.79
C GLN A 398 7.99 9.63 16.48
N GLU A 399 7.25 9.00 15.58
CA GLU A 399 6.79 9.60 14.32
C GLU A 399 5.43 10.32 14.48
N TYR A 400 4.69 10.00 15.56
CA TYR A 400 3.40 10.60 15.89
C TYR A 400 3.60 11.98 16.61
#